data_2ceed785f91193c7b86afe3ee0e4795b
#
_entry.id   2ceed785f91193c7b86afe3ee0e4795b
#
_cell.length_a   1.000
_cell.length_b   1.000
_cell.length_c   1.000
_cell.angle_alpha   90.00
_cell.angle_beta   90.00
_cell.angle_gamma   90.00
#
_symmetry.space_group_name_H-M   'P 1'
#
loop_
_entity.id
_entity.type
_entity.pdbx_description
1 polymer ?
#
loop_
_entity_poly.entity_id
_entity_poly.type
_entity_poly.pdbx_seq_one_letter_code
_entity_poly.pdbx_strand_id
1 'polypeptide(L)'
;MEQIYHILIKKECSHKCPMCCNRLYDLDKLPSITCEQLRSAHTVCLTGGEPFLLEPLELIHLCRGLRSQYPNIQKLYIYTSGTGIRYISHNKWQKLIEQIDGLNLSPKTYFEWETLRLLYLYGHWGDYMSNPKLSNRLYVFDDQWKNWEAISKEVHLSDNWQVIGRKWDKEFNTPENEHFVRLPILYWL
;
A
#
# COMPACT_ATOMS: atom_id res chain seq x y z
N MET A 1 -18.49 -7.91 12.51
CA MET A 1 -17.30 -7.02 12.41
C MET A 1 -16.74 -7.18 11.00
N GLU A 2 -16.38 -6.08 10.34
CA GLU A 2 -15.83 -6.10 8.98
C GLU A 2 -14.47 -6.78 8.95
N GLN A 3 -14.30 -7.75 8.04
CA GLN A 3 -13.06 -8.51 7.93
C GLN A 3 -12.06 -7.78 7.04
N ILE A 4 -10.84 -7.62 7.52
CA ILE A 4 -9.73 -6.94 6.85
C ILE A 4 -8.62 -7.95 6.58
N TYR A 5 -8.24 -8.10 5.33
CA TYR A 5 -7.16 -9.01 4.93
C TYR A 5 -5.95 -8.23 4.40
N HIS A 6 -4.83 -8.37 5.10
CA HIS A 6 -3.52 -7.92 4.63
C HIS A 6 -2.88 -9.04 3.82
N ILE A 7 -2.88 -8.88 2.51
CA ILE A 7 -2.41 -9.93 1.58
C ILE A 7 -0.97 -9.62 1.16
N LEU A 8 -0.05 -10.47 1.59
CA LEU A 8 1.34 -10.46 1.12
C LEU A 8 1.37 -10.88 -0.34
N ILE A 9 1.68 -9.94 -1.24
CA ILE A 9 1.76 -10.18 -2.69
C ILE A 9 3.19 -10.27 -3.21
N LYS A 10 4.17 -9.82 -2.43
CA LYS A 10 5.59 -9.88 -2.75
C LYS A 10 6.42 -9.92 -1.47
N LYS A 11 7.47 -10.75 -1.42
CA LYS A 11 8.37 -10.84 -0.26
C LYS A 11 9.51 -9.83 -0.33
N GLU A 12 9.95 -9.50 -1.53
CA GLU A 12 11.08 -8.62 -1.77
C GLU A 12 10.76 -7.19 -1.38
N CYS A 13 11.74 -6.56 -0.74
CA CYS A 13 11.70 -5.15 -0.36
C CYS A 13 13.12 -4.59 -0.39
N SER A 14 13.28 -3.38 -0.88
CA SER A 14 14.54 -2.65 -0.86
C SER A 14 14.91 -2.15 0.53
N HIS A 15 13.98 -2.18 1.49
CA HIS A 15 14.16 -1.63 2.83
C HIS A 15 14.50 -2.69 3.87
N LYS A 16 15.21 -2.23 4.90
CA LYS A 16 15.51 -2.98 6.13
C LYS A 16 14.95 -2.23 7.33
N CYS A 17 13.63 -1.93 7.30
CA CYS A 17 12.99 -1.20 8.38
C CYS A 17 13.21 -1.88 9.74
N PRO A 18 13.46 -1.11 10.82
CA PRO A 18 13.77 -1.68 12.15
C PRO A 18 12.69 -2.63 12.66
N MET A 19 11.42 -2.26 12.43
CA MET A 19 10.24 -2.98 12.89
C MET A 19 9.38 -3.44 11.71
N CYS A 20 10.03 -4.01 10.70
CA CYS A 20 9.33 -4.52 9.53
C CYS A 20 8.48 -5.75 9.92
N CYS A 21 7.17 -5.69 9.65
CA CYS A 21 6.26 -6.83 9.89
C CYS A 21 6.76 -8.11 9.19
N ASN A 22 7.39 -7.99 8.03
CA ASN A 22 8.00 -9.13 7.33
C ASN A 22 9.14 -9.82 8.09
N ARG A 23 9.67 -9.20 9.16
CA ARG A 23 10.66 -9.81 10.05
C ARG A 23 10.03 -10.36 11.33
N LEU A 24 8.86 -9.85 11.70
CA LEU A 24 8.11 -10.30 12.86
C LEU A 24 7.33 -11.59 12.55
N TYR A 25 6.94 -11.78 11.30
CA TYR A 25 6.27 -12.99 10.82
C TYR A 25 7.23 -13.88 10.04
N ASP A 26 7.13 -15.19 10.24
CA ASP A 26 7.67 -16.16 9.29
C ASP A 26 6.77 -16.15 8.04
N LEU A 27 7.19 -15.40 7.04
CA LEU A 27 6.39 -15.19 5.82
C LEU A 27 6.08 -16.50 5.07
N ASP A 28 6.91 -17.52 5.24
CA ASP A 28 6.72 -18.83 4.62
C ASP A 28 5.61 -19.63 5.31
N LYS A 29 5.36 -19.33 6.58
CA LYS A 29 4.29 -19.94 7.37
C LYS A 29 2.96 -19.18 7.32
N LEU A 30 2.93 -17.99 6.73
CA LEU A 30 1.65 -17.29 6.56
C LEU A 30 0.67 -18.17 5.77
N PRO A 31 -0.57 -18.30 6.23
CA PRO A 31 -1.58 -19.06 5.50
C PRO A 31 -1.87 -18.41 4.15
N SER A 32 -2.10 -19.22 3.14
CA SER A 32 -2.61 -18.73 1.86
C SER A 32 -4.07 -18.31 2.02
N ILE A 33 -4.45 -17.16 1.48
CA ILE A 33 -5.84 -16.72 1.49
C ILE A 33 -6.69 -17.68 0.65
N THR A 34 -7.86 -18.01 1.14
CA THR A 34 -8.83 -18.87 0.45
C THR A 34 -9.87 -18.04 -0.29
N CYS A 35 -10.54 -18.65 -1.28
CA CYS A 35 -11.66 -18.03 -1.99
C CYS A 35 -12.81 -17.68 -1.02
N GLU A 36 -13.03 -18.48 0.00
CA GLU A 36 -14.06 -18.23 1.02
C GLU A 36 -13.74 -17.00 1.85
N GLN A 37 -12.48 -16.85 2.27
CA GLN A 37 -12.00 -15.66 2.97
C GLN A 37 -12.13 -14.40 2.08
N LEU A 38 -11.80 -14.49 0.79
CA LEU A 38 -12.00 -13.37 -0.14
C LEU A 38 -13.48 -13.02 -0.31
N ARG A 39 -14.39 -14.01 -0.29
CA ARG A 39 -15.84 -13.75 -0.33
C ARG A 39 -16.37 -13.11 0.96
N SER A 40 -15.70 -13.28 2.08
CA SER A 40 -16.06 -12.64 3.36
C SER A 40 -15.32 -11.31 3.59
N ALA A 41 -14.31 -10.99 2.79
CA ALA A 41 -13.50 -9.80 2.95
C ALA A 41 -14.32 -8.53 2.66
N HIS A 42 -14.29 -7.57 3.59
CA HIS A 42 -14.80 -6.23 3.36
C HIS A 42 -13.67 -5.32 2.83
N THR A 43 -12.51 -5.42 3.45
CA THR A 43 -11.34 -4.64 3.09
C THR A 43 -10.16 -5.55 2.77
N VAL A 44 -9.50 -5.28 1.66
CA VAL A 44 -8.26 -5.93 1.26
C VAL A 44 -7.15 -4.89 1.21
N CYS A 45 -6.03 -5.23 1.84
CA CYS A 45 -4.81 -4.43 1.86
C CYS A 45 -3.69 -5.21 1.19
N LEU A 46 -3.30 -4.85 -0.02
CA LEU A 46 -2.16 -5.45 -0.69
C LEU A 46 -0.87 -4.93 -0.05
N THR A 47 -0.06 -5.84 0.43
CA THR A 47 1.13 -5.54 1.25
C THR A 47 2.24 -6.55 0.98
N GLY A 48 3.19 -6.62 1.88
CA GLY A 48 4.30 -7.56 1.84
C GLY A 48 5.63 -6.85 1.92
N GLY A 49 6.55 -7.14 1.00
CA GLY A 49 7.77 -6.38 0.82
C GLY A 49 7.44 -4.96 0.31
N GLU A 50 7.63 -4.76 -0.97
CA GLU A 50 7.19 -3.53 -1.63
C GLU A 50 6.31 -3.89 -2.83
N PRO A 51 5.00 -3.65 -2.79
CA PRO A 51 4.08 -4.00 -3.87
C PRO A 51 4.44 -3.40 -5.23
N PHE A 52 4.99 -2.20 -5.26
CA PHE A 52 5.41 -1.54 -6.50
C PHE A 52 6.73 -2.05 -7.08
N LEU A 53 7.32 -3.11 -6.52
CA LEU A 53 8.35 -3.92 -7.18
C LEU A 53 7.76 -5.00 -8.10
N LEU A 54 6.46 -5.23 -8.06
CA LEU A 54 5.77 -5.97 -9.11
C LEU A 54 5.77 -5.19 -10.42
N GLU A 55 5.73 -5.91 -11.53
CA GLU A 55 5.48 -5.27 -12.81
C GLU A 55 4.11 -4.56 -12.74
N PRO A 56 4.02 -3.28 -13.14
CA PRO A 56 2.78 -2.51 -12.97
C PRO A 56 1.54 -3.14 -13.60
N LEU A 57 1.67 -3.88 -14.72
CA LEU A 57 0.53 -4.57 -15.33
C LEU A 57 0.07 -5.76 -14.48
N GLU A 58 0.99 -6.48 -13.84
CA GLU A 58 0.65 -7.58 -12.92
C GLU A 58 -0.15 -7.05 -11.73
N LEU A 59 0.29 -5.93 -11.13
CA LEU A 59 -0.42 -5.30 -10.02
C LEU A 59 -1.83 -4.83 -10.44
N ILE A 60 -1.96 -4.21 -11.63
CA ILE A 60 -3.24 -3.78 -12.18
C ILE A 60 -4.16 -5.00 -12.41
N HIS A 61 -3.65 -6.08 -13.00
CA HIS A 61 -4.42 -7.29 -13.27
C HIS A 61 -4.87 -7.95 -11.95
N LEU A 62 -4.00 -8.00 -10.95
CA LEU A 62 -4.36 -8.50 -9.61
C LEU A 62 -5.51 -7.68 -9.00
N CYS A 63 -5.38 -6.34 -8.98
CA CYS A 63 -6.43 -5.47 -8.44
C CYS A 63 -7.76 -5.63 -9.19
N ARG A 64 -7.71 -5.67 -10.52
CA ARG A 64 -8.90 -5.89 -11.36
C ARG A 64 -9.52 -7.26 -11.13
N GLY A 65 -8.70 -8.31 -11.01
CA GLY A 65 -9.15 -9.66 -10.71
C GLY A 65 -9.88 -9.73 -9.37
N LEU A 66 -9.32 -9.13 -8.33
CA LEU A 66 -9.96 -9.05 -7.02
C LEU A 66 -11.32 -8.34 -7.09
N ARG A 67 -11.39 -7.20 -7.77
CA ARG A 67 -12.65 -6.45 -7.95
C ARG A 67 -13.72 -7.22 -8.72
N SER A 68 -13.33 -7.90 -9.80
CA SER A 68 -14.28 -8.61 -10.66
C SER A 68 -14.77 -9.91 -10.07
N GLN A 69 -13.90 -10.66 -9.38
CA GLN A 69 -14.24 -11.96 -8.82
C GLN A 69 -14.88 -11.88 -7.43
N TYR A 70 -14.59 -10.80 -6.67
CA TYR A 70 -15.04 -10.62 -5.29
C TYR A 70 -15.71 -9.25 -5.11
N PRO A 71 -16.93 -9.06 -5.61
CA PRO A 71 -17.66 -7.76 -5.56
C PRO A 71 -18.02 -7.34 -4.13
N ASN A 72 -17.91 -8.24 -3.15
CA ASN A 72 -18.06 -7.93 -1.72
C ASN A 72 -16.90 -7.10 -1.16
N ILE A 73 -15.73 -7.07 -1.82
CA ILE A 73 -14.60 -6.24 -1.40
C ILE A 73 -14.95 -4.78 -1.66
N GLN A 74 -15.32 -4.06 -0.61
CA GLN A 74 -15.69 -2.65 -0.71
C GLN A 74 -14.47 -1.73 -0.74
N LYS A 75 -13.37 -2.13 -0.07
CA LYS A 75 -12.15 -1.35 0.03
C LYS A 75 -10.93 -2.16 -0.39
N LEU A 76 -10.14 -1.60 -1.31
CA LEU A 76 -8.89 -2.18 -1.78
C LEU A 76 -7.77 -1.12 -1.69
N TYR A 77 -6.84 -1.34 -0.78
CA TYR A 77 -5.71 -0.45 -0.53
C TYR A 77 -4.38 -1.11 -0.92
N ILE A 78 -3.39 -0.29 -1.25
CA ILE A 78 -2.00 -0.74 -1.42
C ILE A 78 -1.15 -0.07 -0.33
N TYR A 79 -0.40 -0.88 0.42
CA TYR A 79 0.61 -0.42 1.37
C TYR A 79 1.96 -0.34 0.67
N THR A 80 2.62 0.82 0.71
CA THR A 80 3.89 1.05 0.02
C THR A 80 4.77 2.04 0.77
N SER A 81 6.07 1.91 0.59
CA SER A 81 7.03 2.95 0.96
C SER A 81 7.14 4.06 -0.08
N GLY A 82 6.63 3.83 -1.29
CA GLY A 82 6.76 4.73 -2.43
C GLY A 82 7.92 4.42 -3.37
N THR A 83 8.74 3.41 -3.05
CA THR A 83 9.98 3.12 -3.79
C THR A 83 9.76 2.91 -5.29
N GLY A 84 8.75 2.20 -5.71
CA GLY A 84 8.52 1.85 -7.13
C GLY A 84 7.66 2.86 -7.89
N ILE A 85 7.03 3.80 -7.21
CA ILE A 85 5.98 4.67 -7.78
C ILE A 85 6.47 5.45 -9.00
N ARG A 86 7.68 5.98 -8.97
CA ARG A 86 8.26 6.80 -10.05
C ARG A 86 8.46 6.06 -11.38
N TYR A 87 8.45 4.74 -11.36
CA TYR A 87 8.64 3.93 -12.57
C TYR A 87 7.32 3.56 -13.25
N ILE A 88 6.20 3.94 -12.66
CA ILE A 88 4.88 3.67 -13.22
C ILE A 88 4.52 4.78 -14.20
N SER A 89 4.35 4.42 -15.46
CA SER A 89 3.93 5.37 -16.49
C SER A 89 2.52 5.93 -16.21
N HIS A 90 2.26 7.13 -16.74
CA HIS A 90 0.97 7.81 -16.65
C HIS A 90 -0.24 6.90 -16.93
N ASN A 91 -0.23 6.21 -18.07
CA ASN A 91 -1.34 5.33 -18.45
C ASN A 91 -1.53 4.13 -17.52
N LYS A 92 -0.44 3.59 -16.96
CA LYS A 92 -0.51 2.49 -16.00
C LYS A 92 -1.03 2.98 -14.65
N TRP A 93 -0.62 4.18 -14.22
CA TRP A 93 -1.12 4.83 -13.03
C TRP A 93 -2.62 5.03 -13.08
N GLN A 94 -3.12 5.64 -14.17
CA GLN A 94 -4.55 5.85 -14.37
C GLN A 94 -5.34 4.55 -14.25
N LYS A 95 -4.88 3.48 -14.91
CA LYS A 95 -5.54 2.16 -14.82
C LYS A 95 -5.51 1.56 -13.41
N LEU A 96 -4.44 1.81 -12.63
CA LEU A 96 -4.32 1.31 -11.27
C LEU A 96 -5.29 2.01 -10.31
N ILE A 97 -5.34 3.35 -10.36
CA ILE A 97 -6.21 4.13 -9.47
C ILE A 97 -7.70 3.89 -9.71
N GLU A 98 -8.09 3.41 -10.90
CA GLU A 98 -9.46 2.98 -11.18
C GLU A 98 -9.84 1.69 -10.40
N GLN A 99 -8.86 0.93 -9.91
CA GLN A 99 -9.08 -0.36 -9.26
C GLN A 99 -8.97 -0.28 -7.74
N ILE A 100 -8.34 0.75 -7.18
CA ILE A 100 -8.06 0.87 -5.75
C ILE A 100 -8.87 1.99 -5.10
N ASP A 101 -9.05 1.92 -3.79
CA ASP A 101 -9.68 2.98 -3.00
C ASP A 101 -8.66 3.91 -2.34
N GLY A 102 -7.39 3.64 -2.48
CA GLY A 102 -6.33 4.53 -1.99
C GLY A 102 -5.01 3.82 -1.71
N LEU A 103 -4.06 4.65 -1.31
CA LEU A 103 -2.74 4.23 -0.87
C LEU A 103 -2.59 4.41 0.64
N ASN A 104 -1.90 3.47 1.25
CA ASN A 104 -1.29 3.60 2.56
C ASN A 104 0.22 3.80 2.34
N LEU A 105 0.61 5.05 2.15
CA LEU A 105 1.98 5.45 1.82
C LEU A 105 2.79 5.70 3.09
N SER A 106 3.98 5.16 3.13
CA SER A 106 4.86 5.29 4.30
C SER A 106 6.33 5.36 3.89
N PRO A 107 6.81 6.53 3.43
CA PRO A 107 8.22 6.72 3.09
C PRO A 107 9.13 6.45 4.29
N LYS A 108 10.25 5.76 4.06
CA LYS A 108 11.17 5.28 5.10
C LYS A 108 12.56 5.92 5.03
N THR A 109 12.85 6.60 3.92
CA THR A 109 14.15 7.20 3.66
C THR A 109 13.97 8.59 3.06
N TYR A 110 14.98 9.44 3.22
CA TYR A 110 15.01 10.75 2.58
C TYR A 110 14.74 10.67 1.05
N PHE A 111 15.26 9.63 0.41
CA PHE A 111 15.08 9.44 -1.03
C PHE A 111 13.61 9.25 -1.44
N GLU A 112 12.82 8.55 -0.64
CA GLU A 112 11.38 8.35 -0.90
C GLU A 112 10.58 9.62 -0.63
N TRP A 113 10.94 10.37 0.40
CA TRP A 113 10.35 11.67 0.67
C TRP A 113 10.63 12.64 -0.48
N GLU A 114 11.86 12.68 -0.97
CA GLU A 114 12.23 13.49 -2.13
C GLU A 114 11.54 13.02 -3.40
N THR A 115 11.40 11.71 -3.60
CA THR A 115 10.60 11.15 -4.71
C THR A 115 9.15 11.63 -4.63
N LEU A 116 8.52 11.57 -3.46
CA LEU A 116 7.17 12.07 -3.25
C LEU A 116 7.07 13.57 -3.59
N ARG A 117 8.02 14.37 -3.12
CA ARG A 117 8.09 15.81 -3.44
C ARG A 117 8.13 16.05 -4.94
N LEU A 118 9.04 15.39 -5.64
CA LEU A 118 9.19 15.55 -7.10
C LEU A 118 7.95 15.10 -7.87
N LEU A 119 7.30 14.02 -7.47
CA LEU A 119 6.07 13.53 -8.08
C LEU A 119 4.91 14.53 -7.93
N TYR A 120 4.84 15.23 -6.80
CA TYR A 120 3.83 16.27 -6.60
C TYR A 120 4.13 17.56 -7.35
N LEU A 121 5.39 18.00 -7.38
CA LEU A 121 5.75 19.29 -7.97
C LEU A 121 5.88 19.25 -9.50
N TYR A 122 6.33 18.14 -10.05
CA TYR A 122 6.71 18.06 -11.46
C TYR A 122 6.04 16.91 -12.23
N GLY A 123 5.29 16.07 -11.55
CA GLY A 123 4.56 14.95 -12.13
C GLY A 123 3.05 15.13 -12.07
N HIS A 124 2.33 14.36 -12.88
CA HIS A 124 0.86 14.29 -12.79
C HIS A 124 0.37 13.41 -11.64
N TRP A 125 1.28 12.93 -10.80
CA TRP A 125 0.91 11.99 -9.72
C TRP A 125 0.01 12.67 -8.68
N GLY A 126 0.30 13.91 -8.34
CA GLY A 126 -0.53 14.71 -7.45
C GLY A 126 -1.97 14.84 -7.94
N ASP A 127 -2.16 15.07 -9.25
CA ASP A 127 -3.48 15.17 -9.87
C ASP A 127 -4.27 13.87 -9.73
N TYR A 128 -3.62 12.72 -9.97
CA TYR A 128 -4.27 11.41 -9.80
C TYR A 128 -4.63 11.13 -8.35
N MET A 129 -3.72 11.42 -7.44
CA MET A 129 -3.92 11.14 -6.02
C MET A 129 -4.88 12.12 -5.34
N SER A 130 -5.23 13.22 -6.03
CA SER A 130 -6.28 14.17 -5.60
C SER A 130 -7.70 13.73 -5.98
N ASN A 131 -7.85 12.59 -6.66
CA ASN A 131 -9.16 12.04 -6.99
C ASN A 131 -10.00 11.83 -5.70
N PRO A 132 -11.17 12.49 -5.55
CA PRO A 132 -11.97 12.44 -4.33
C PRO A 132 -12.55 11.04 -4.01
N LYS A 133 -12.51 10.11 -4.96
CA LYS A 133 -12.87 8.71 -4.73
C LYS A 133 -11.83 7.95 -3.92
N LEU A 134 -10.58 8.43 -3.90
CA LEU A 134 -9.50 7.81 -3.14
C LEU A 134 -9.53 8.29 -1.69
N SER A 135 -9.19 7.40 -0.78
CA SER A 135 -8.97 7.68 0.64
C SER A 135 -7.55 7.29 0.98
N ASN A 136 -6.64 8.24 0.89
CA ASN A 136 -5.22 7.99 1.05
C ASN A 136 -4.75 8.24 2.48
N ARG A 137 -3.73 7.52 2.91
CA ARG A 137 -3.07 7.73 4.20
C ARG A 137 -1.57 7.87 4.00
N LEU A 138 -1.01 8.89 4.63
CA LEU A 138 0.43 9.09 4.73
C LEU A 138 0.85 8.79 6.16
N TYR A 139 1.53 7.68 6.37
CA TYR A 139 2.08 7.30 7.66
C TYR A 139 3.47 7.88 7.83
N VAL A 140 3.63 8.75 8.82
CA VAL A 140 4.89 9.38 9.18
C VAL A 140 5.41 8.75 10.47
N PHE A 141 6.47 7.96 10.37
CA PHE A 141 7.11 7.38 11.56
C PHE A 141 7.96 8.40 12.30
N ASP A 142 8.20 8.18 13.60
CA ASP A 142 8.89 9.13 14.49
C ASP A 142 10.23 9.62 13.93
N ASP A 143 10.99 8.75 13.31
CA ASP A 143 12.28 9.05 12.68
C ASP A 143 12.17 9.79 11.34
N GLN A 144 10.95 9.93 10.80
CA GLN A 144 10.67 10.53 9.49
C GLN A 144 10.02 11.92 9.57
N TRP A 145 9.66 12.40 10.75
CA TRP A 145 8.97 13.69 10.91
C TRP A 145 9.73 14.86 10.31
N LYS A 146 11.06 14.91 10.49
CA LYS A 146 11.90 15.99 9.93
C LYS A 146 11.83 16.02 8.40
N ASN A 147 11.78 14.85 7.76
CA ASN A 147 11.65 14.77 6.31
C ASN A 147 10.27 15.28 5.85
N TRP A 148 9.20 14.86 6.55
CA TRP A 148 7.85 15.35 6.27
C TRP A 148 7.74 16.86 6.45
N GLU A 149 8.21 17.41 7.57
CA GLU A 149 8.19 18.85 7.84
C GLU A 149 8.94 19.65 6.76
N ALA A 150 10.02 19.09 6.23
CA ALA A 150 10.76 19.76 5.16
C ALA A 150 9.95 19.85 3.87
N ILE A 151 9.35 18.72 3.42
CA ILE A 151 8.63 18.68 2.14
C ILE A 151 7.21 19.24 2.21
N SER A 152 6.55 19.19 3.36
CA SER A 152 5.17 19.68 3.54
C SER A 152 5.00 21.19 3.32
N LYS A 153 6.10 21.92 3.30
CA LYS A 153 6.11 23.34 2.92
C LYS A 153 5.87 23.56 1.44
N GLU A 154 6.18 22.58 0.62
CA GLU A 154 6.07 22.62 -0.84
C GLU A 154 4.98 21.67 -1.37
N VAL A 155 4.75 20.55 -0.68
CA VAL A 155 3.78 19.52 -1.08
C VAL A 155 2.47 19.75 -0.32
N HIS A 156 1.44 20.15 -1.04
CA HIS A 156 0.09 20.33 -0.49
C HIS A 156 -0.75 19.12 -0.84
N LEU A 157 -0.97 18.26 0.16
CA LEU A 157 -1.86 17.11 0.01
C LEU A 157 -3.31 17.59 -0.07
N SER A 158 -4.10 16.98 -0.95
CA SER A 158 -5.54 17.24 -1.07
C SER A 158 -6.33 16.62 0.08
N ASP A 159 -7.59 17.02 0.25
CA ASP A 159 -8.46 16.64 1.39
C ASP A 159 -8.71 15.12 1.51
N ASN A 160 -8.46 14.37 0.46
CA ASN A 160 -8.56 12.91 0.48
C ASN A 160 -7.33 12.20 1.07
N TRP A 161 -6.37 12.95 1.60
CA TRP A 161 -5.22 12.45 2.36
C TRP A 161 -5.37 12.68 3.85
N GLN A 162 -5.06 11.64 4.61
CA GLN A 162 -4.89 11.73 6.05
C GLN A 162 -3.42 11.51 6.42
N VAL A 163 -2.81 12.48 7.09
CA VAL A 163 -1.45 12.34 7.64
C VAL A 163 -1.54 11.75 9.04
N ILE A 164 -0.88 10.63 9.27
CA ILE A 164 -0.98 9.85 10.50
C ILE A 164 0.42 9.62 11.07
N GLY A 165 0.67 10.13 12.27
CA GLY A 165 1.88 9.82 13.03
C GLY A 165 1.89 8.36 13.47
N ARG A 166 3.05 7.70 13.37
CA ARG A 166 3.26 6.31 13.81
C ARG A 166 4.55 6.20 14.61
N LYS A 167 4.49 5.36 15.62
CA LYS A 167 5.68 4.91 16.36
C LYS A 167 6.08 3.52 15.88
N TRP A 168 7.36 3.23 15.94
CA TRP A 168 7.84 1.87 15.77
C TRP A 168 7.45 1.05 17.01
N ASP A 169 6.52 0.13 16.82
CA ASP A 169 6.04 -0.75 17.89
C ASP A 169 6.76 -2.11 17.80
N LYS A 170 7.29 -2.56 18.93
CA LYS A 170 7.91 -3.88 19.06
C LYS A 170 6.90 -5.00 19.31
N GLU A 171 5.75 -4.64 19.87
CA GLU A 171 4.69 -5.58 20.23
C GLU A 171 3.49 -5.36 19.30
N PHE A 172 3.66 -5.74 18.04
CA PHE A 172 2.58 -5.64 17.08
C PHE A 172 1.49 -6.68 17.40
N ASN A 173 0.38 -6.22 17.95
CA ASN A 173 -0.80 -7.02 18.17
C ASN A 173 -1.77 -6.83 17.00
N THR A 174 -2.06 -7.91 16.29
CA THR A 174 -3.05 -7.91 15.21
C THR A 174 -4.45 -7.85 15.80
N PRO A 175 -5.30 -6.87 15.42
CA PRO A 175 -6.69 -6.84 15.82
C PRO A 175 -7.43 -8.12 15.39
N GLU A 176 -8.47 -8.54 16.13
CA GLU A 176 -9.21 -9.79 15.87
C GLU A 176 -9.81 -9.89 14.47
N ASN A 177 -10.16 -8.75 13.87
CA ASN A 177 -10.75 -8.69 12.54
C ASN A 177 -9.73 -8.44 11.42
N GLU A 178 -8.45 -8.39 11.74
CA GLU A 178 -7.36 -8.23 10.77
C GLU A 178 -6.60 -9.54 10.60
N HIS A 179 -6.38 -9.95 9.37
CA HIS A 179 -5.75 -11.21 9.02
C HIS A 179 -4.55 -10.98 8.10
N PHE A 180 -3.39 -11.50 8.49
CA PHE A 180 -2.21 -11.50 7.64
C PHE A 180 -2.12 -12.83 6.90
N VAL A 181 -2.14 -12.77 5.59
CA VAL A 181 -2.18 -13.92 4.68
C VAL A 181 -1.28 -13.68 3.48
N ARG A 182 -0.99 -14.71 2.72
CA ARG A 182 -0.27 -14.60 1.45
C ARG A 182 -1.17 -14.93 0.27
N LEU A 183 -0.84 -14.41 -0.89
CA LEU A 183 -1.48 -14.82 -2.12
C LEU A 183 -1.07 -16.26 -2.48
N PRO A 184 -1.99 -17.14 -2.87
CA PRO A 184 -1.64 -18.48 -3.36
C PRO A 184 -0.77 -18.39 -4.63
N ILE A 185 0.17 -19.32 -4.78
CA ILE A 185 1.09 -19.38 -5.95
C ILE A 185 0.31 -19.46 -7.28
N LEU A 186 -0.88 -20.06 -7.27
CA LEU A 186 -1.76 -20.21 -8.45
C LEU A 186 -2.33 -18.89 -9.00
N TYR A 187 -2.25 -17.79 -8.27
CA TYR A 187 -2.66 -16.48 -8.78
C TYR A 187 -1.60 -15.81 -9.68
N TRP A 188 -0.43 -16.43 -9.82
CA TRP A 188 0.68 -15.92 -10.64
C TRP A 188 0.80 -16.63 -12.00
N LEU A 189 -0.09 -17.58 -12.28
CA LEU A 189 -0.19 -18.32 -13.54
C LEU A 189 -1.42 -17.86 -14.34
#